data_bfe0cbb8198e686d5f98c0bb2bfc4575
#
_entry.id   bfe0cbb8198e686d5f98c0bb2bfc4575
#
_cell.length_a   1.000
_cell.length_b   1.000
_cell.length_c   1.000
_cell.angle_alpha   90.00
_cell.angle_beta   90.00
_cell.angle_gamma   90.00
#
_symmetry.space_group_name_H-M   'P 1'
#
loop_
_entity.id
_entity.type
_entity.pdbx_description
1 polymer ?
#
loop_
_entity_poly.entity_id
_entity_poly.type
_entity_poly.pdbx_seq_one_letter_code
_entity_poly.pdbx_strand_id
1 'polypeptide(L)'
;MNEQRMTETPTKRNGSSETASTAGEQQIDRPKGIQKNLSTTAESGCVVGVDIGGTNLRLALANMDGAVLTRSSCSTVNSRSAEAVAHMIRQGVQDLLEEASLPWNALRAVAAGAPGVTDVDAGIVVATSYLMGWRDVPLRRLLETILGAPVAVDNDVNLAAHGESWAGAAKGAPDFVFLAIGTGIGAGIVLNGRPFHGSRWAAGEIGYMLVPGAKDEAVERGKPGGLEGIIGGEGIKAQWKRLWRQGGTTLPENLMATEIFDGAMNGDPQAQIILQQSARMLAAAIYNMTLVLNCPLFVLGGRVGMHPALFEATERFLERWSARAPLRLMRSALGEDAQLMGAVRLALDTANLRSTLSIGEPSSKK
;
A
#
# COMPACT_ATOMS: atom_id res chain seq x y z
N MET A 1 -10.65 49.41 55.52
CA MET A 1 -10.25 49.12 56.90
C MET A 1 -9.31 47.96 56.82
N ASN A 2 -8.11 48.31 56.83
CA ASN A 2 -6.94 47.93 57.62
C ASN A 2 -6.41 46.54 57.28
N GLU A 3 -5.25 46.49 56.62
CA GLU A 3 -3.87 46.68 57.16
C GLU A 3 -3.47 45.51 58.07
N GLN A 4 -2.35 44.91 58.03
CA GLN A 4 -0.93 45.22 57.79
C GLN A 4 -0.17 43.91 58.03
N ARG A 5 0.83 43.62 57.29
CA ARG A 5 2.27 43.84 57.36
C ARG A 5 3.08 42.76 58.12
N MET A 6 4.05 42.27 57.37
CA MET A 6 5.51 42.31 57.64
C MET A 6 6.02 41.38 58.75
N THR A 7 7.13 40.77 58.66
CA THR A 7 8.53 40.84 58.27
C THR A 7 9.18 39.62 58.88
N GLU A 8 10.29 39.09 58.64
CA GLU A 8 11.64 39.39 58.19
C GLU A 8 12.47 38.09 58.13
N THR A 9 13.38 38.00 57.24
CA THR A 9 14.62 37.22 57.30
C THR A 9 15.57 37.73 58.40
N PRO A 10 16.73 37.13 58.78
CA PRO A 10 17.73 36.40 57.98
C PRO A 10 18.67 35.41 58.77
N THR A 11 19.65 34.91 58.03
CA THR A 11 21.07 34.65 58.29
C THR A 11 21.58 33.21 58.43
N LYS A 12 22.38 32.84 57.45
CA LYS A 12 23.84 32.48 57.39
C LYS A 12 24.38 31.37 58.30
N ARG A 13 25.01 30.34 57.80
CA ARG A 13 26.40 30.17 57.32
C ARG A 13 26.88 28.71 57.28
N ASN A 14 27.59 28.42 56.21
CA ASN A 14 28.83 27.61 56.09
C ASN A 14 28.87 26.13 56.45
N GLY A 15 29.38 25.42 55.44
CA GLY A 15 30.29 24.29 55.67
C GLY A 15 30.32 23.29 54.52
N SER A 16 31.17 23.59 53.56
CA SER A 16 31.97 22.70 52.69
C SER A 16 31.88 21.18 52.90
N SER A 17 31.64 20.41 51.81
CA SER A 17 32.66 19.53 51.25
C SER A 17 32.14 18.81 50.01
N GLU A 18 33.04 18.77 49.03
CA GLU A 18 32.97 18.09 47.76
C GLU A 18 32.68 16.57 47.92
N THR A 19 31.84 16.02 47.06
CA THR A 19 32.18 14.79 46.36
C THR A 19 31.33 14.69 45.10
N ALA A 20 31.99 14.64 43.98
CA ALA A 20 31.49 14.34 42.67
C ALA A 20 30.84 12.92 42.67
N SER A 21 29.65 12.82 42.11
CA SER A 21 29.12 11.55 41.67
C SER A 21 28.49 11.72 40.28
N THR A 22 29.16 11.15 39.34
CA THR A 22 28.87 10.95 37.95
C THR A 22 27.45 10.57 37.68
N ALA A 23 26.78 11.35 36.83
CA ALA A 23 25.54 10.98 36.17
C ALA A 23 25.81 9.77 35.25
N GLY A 24 25.20 8.64 35.58
CA GLY A 24 25.20 7.46 34.73
C GLY A 24 24.31 7.69 33.52
N GLU A 25 24.91 7.88 32.37
CA GLU A 25 24.26 7.70 31.08
C GLU A 25 23.75 6.26 30.99
N GLN A 26 22.43 6.08 30.98
CA GLN A 26 21.83 4.81 30.61
C GLN A 26 22.04 4.62 29.10
N GLN A 27 23.05 3.82 28.80
CA GLN A 27 23.34 3.30 27.49
C GLN A 27 22.19 2.37 27.08
N ILE A 28 21.34 2.84 26.15
CA ILE A 28 20.32 2.01 25.50
C ILE A 28 21.07 0.96 24.67
N ASP A 29 21.01 -0.26 25.13
CA ASP A 29 21.60 -1.43 24.50
C ASP A 29 20.93 -1.63 23.13
N ARG A 30 21.62 -1.25 22.05
CA ARG A 30 21.22 -1.56 20.67
C ARG A 30 21.40 -3.07 20.48
N PRO A 31 20.40 -3.81 20.01
CA PRO A 31 20.58 -5.23 19.73
C PRO A 31 21.71 -5.37 18.71
N LYS A 32 22.74 -6.10 19.10
CA LYS A 32 23.88 -6.48 18.24
C LYS A 32 23.32 -7.16 17.00
N GLY A 33 23.50 -6.50 15.85
CA GLY A 33 23.13 -7.04 14.56
C GLY A 33 23.77 -8.40 14.36
N ILE A 34 22.93 -9.35 13.94
CA ILE A 34 23.38 -10.64 13.43
C ILE A 34 24.15 -10.32 12.15
N GLN A 35 25.48 -10.29 12.24
CA GLN A 35 26.36 -10.37 11.08
C GLN A 35 26.19 -11.78 10.48
N LYS A 36 25.15 -11.94 9.63
CA LYS A 36 25.18 -13.02 8.65
C LYS A 36 26.25 -12.66 7.63
N ASN A 37 27.28 -13.48 7.53
CA ASN A 37 28.25 -13.48 6.43
C ASN A 37 27.45 -13.62 5.11
N LEU A 38 27.12 -12.49 4.49
CA LEU A 38 26.70 -12.40 3.11
C LEU A 38 27.97 -12.47 2.26
N SER A 39 28.36 -13.67 1.87
CA SER A 39 29.23 -13.84 0.71
C SER A 39 28.37 -13.48 -0.52
N THR A 40 28.18 -12.21 -0.77
CA THR A 40 27.63 -11.70 -2.03
C THR A 40 28.75 -11.79 -3.07
N THR A 41 28.88 -12.96 -3.70
CA THR A 41 29.65 -13.04 -4.94
C THR A 41 28.87 -12.27 -6.01
N ALA A 42 29.55 -11.54 -6.88
CA ALA A 42 28.97 -10.79 -8.02
C ALA A 42 28.18 -11.68 -9.00
N GLU A 43 28.15 -12.98 -8.79
CA GLU A 43 27.36 -13.98 -9.52
C GLU A 43 25.89 -14.07 -9.05
N SER A 44 25.58 -13.65 -7.83
CA SER A 44 24.21 -13.63 -7.33
C SER A 44 23.51 -12.36 -7.82
N GLY A 45 22.60 -12.51 -8.82
CA GLY A 45 21.78 -11.42 -9.34
C GLY A 45 20.87 -10.80 -8.29
N CYS A 46 20.29 -9.63 -8.62
CA CYS A 46 19.30 -8.96 -7.80
C CYS A 46 18.13 -8.48 -8.66
N VAL A 47 17.01 -8.16 -8.01
CA VAL A 47 15.83 -7.59 -8.65
C VAL A 47 15.40 -6.33 -7.91
N VAL A 48 14.65 -5.46 -8.59
CA VAL A 48 14.08 -4.26 -7.97
C VAL A 48 12.57 -4.23 -8.16
N GLY A 49 11.86 -4.11 -7.05
CA GLY A 49 10.44 -3.77 -7.03
C GLY A 49 10.26 -2.26 -6.92
N VAL A 50 9.32 -1.72 -7.68
CA VAL A 50 8.98 -0.29 -7.73
C VAL A 50 7.49 -0.10 -7.51
N ASP A 51 7.13 0.80 -6.62
CA ASP A 51 5.76 1.24 -6.38
C ASP A 51 5.64 2.73 -6.72
N ILE A 52 4.91 3.03 -7.79
CA ILE A 52 4.70 4.39 -8.29
C ILE A 52 3.38 4.90 -7.73
N GLY A 53 3.44 5.71 -6.68
CA GLY A 53 2.27 6.39 -6.16
C GLY A 53 2.07 7.80 -6.72
N GLY A 54 0.92 8.39 -6.46
CA GLY A 54 0.61 9.76 -6.90
C GLY A 54 1.49 10.85 -6.24
N THR A 55 2.08 10.57 -5.10
CA THR A 55 2.91 11.51 -4.33
C THR A 55 4.28 10.96 -3.96
N ASN A 56 4.44 9.64 -3.95
CA ASN A 56 5.67 8.97 -3.54
C ASN A 56 6.02 7.85 -4.52
N LEU A 57 7.30 7.69 -4.76
CA LEU A 57 7.92 6.58 -5.44
C LEU A 57 8.69 5.78 -4.40
N ARG A 58 8.44 4.46 -4.31
CA ARG A 58 9.14 3.56 -3.41
C ARG A 58 9.84 2.46 -4.20
N LEU A 59 11.06 2.13 -3.80
CA LEU A 59 11.85 1.07 -4.42
C LEU A 59 12.38 0.12 -3.36
N ALA A 60 12.51 -1.17 -3.71
CA ALA A 60 13.20 -2.17 -2.90
C ALA A 60 14.08 -3.04 -3.79
N LEU A 61 15.32 -3.17 -3.41
CA LEU A 61 16.26 -4.10 -4.00
C LEU A 61 16.24 -5.40 -3.19
N ALA A 62 16.11 -6.52 -3.88
CA ALA A 62 16.11 -7.83 -3.25
C ALA A 62 17.09 -8.78 -3.96
N ASN A 63 17.64 -9.75 -3.23
CA ASN A 63 18.38 -10.84 -3.82
C ASN A 63 17.44 -11.82 -4.54
N MET A 64 18.00 -12.80 -5.24
CA MET A 64 17.21 -13.79 -6.00
C MET A 64 16.40 -14.74 -5.13
N ASP A 65 16.64 -14.81 -3.81
CA ASP A 65 15.82 -15.54 -2.85
C ASP A 65 14.63 -14.71 -2.35
N GLY A 66 14.55 -13.43 -2.74
CA GLY A 66 13.50 -12.50 -2.35
C GLY A 66 13.73 -11.79 -1.03
N ALA A 67 14.90 -11.91 -0.43
CA ALA A 67 15.25 -11.13 0.75
C ALA A 67 15.56 -9.68 0.33
N VAL A 68 14.83 -8.72 0.91
CA VAL A 68 15.05 -7.30 0.67
C VAL A 68 16.37 -6.87 1.30
N LEU A 69 17.26 -6.30 0.51
CA LEU A 69 18.60 -5.84 0.92
C LEU A 69 18.57 -4.38 1.36
N THR A 70 17.93 -3.52 0.55
CA THR A 70 17.81 -2.08 0.82
C THR A 70 16.55 -1.51 0.20
N ARG A 71 16.13 -0.32 0.65
CA ARG A 71 14.91 0.37 0.21
C ARG A 71 15.18 1.86 0.06
N SER A 72 14.50 2.48 -0.90
CA SER A 72 14.48 3.94 -1.02
C SER A 72 13.08 4.47 -1.27
N SER A 73 12.86 5.74 -0.95
CA SER A 73 11.63 6.45 -1.27
C SER A 73 11.91 7.91 -1.57
N CYS A 74 11.18 8.45 -2.55
CA CYS A 74 11.25 9.87 -2.89
C CYS A 74 9.89 10.41 -3.32
N SER A 75 9.73 11.73 -3.27
CA SER A 75 8.48 12.39 -3.66
C SER A 75 8.38 12.55 -5.17
N THR A 76 7.21 12.26 -5.75
CA THR A 76 6.88 12.46 -7.16
C THR A 76 6.13 13.77 -7.44
N VAL A 77 5.86 14.57 -6.42
CA VAL A 77 4.98 15.77 -6.51
C VAL A 77 5.42 16.75 -7.61
N ASN A 78 6.73 16.91 -7.83
CA ASN A 78 7.30 17.83 -8.81
C ASN A 78 7.67 17.16 -10.14
N SER A 79 7.46 15.84 -10.29
CA SER A 79 7.89 15.06 -11.46
C SER A 79 6.75 14.18 -11.93
N ARG A 80 5.83 14.78 -12.70
CA ARG A 80 4.58 14.12 -13.07
C ARG A 80 4.59 13.44 -14.43
N SER A 81 5.55 13.76 -15.33
CA SER A 81 5.64 13.06 -16.60
C SER A 81 6.19 11.65 -16.43
N ALA A 82 5.80 10.75 -17.32
CA ALA A 82 6.26 9.36 -17.28
C ALA A 82 7.79 9.26 -17.45
N GLU A 83 8.37 10.11 -18.29
CA GLU A 83 9.80 10.18 -18.50
C GLU A 83 10.55 10.63 -17.24
N ALA A 84 10.03 11.68 -16.56
CA ALA A 84 10.64 12.16 -15.32
C ALA A 84 10.60 11.07 -14.22
N VAL A 85 9.47 10.37 -14.07
CA VAL A 85 9.34 9.26 -13.12
C VAL A 85 10.30 8.11 -13.51
N ALA A 86 10.42 7.79 -14.79
CA ALA A 86 11.36 6.76 -15.25
C ALA A 86 12.83 7.11 -14.96
N HIS A 87 13.22 8.37 -15.08
CA HIS A 87 14.55 8.83 -14.67
C HIS A 87 14.75 8.76 -13.16
N MET A 88 13.73 9.09 -12.36
CA MET A 88 13.78 8.91 -10.90
C MET A 88 13.95 7.44 -10.51
N ILE A 89 13.25 6.54 -11.20
CA ILE A 89 13.40 5.09 -10.99
C ILE A 89 14.83 4.66 -11.31
N ARG A 90 15.41 5.10 -12.45
CA ARG A 90 16.80 4.79 -12.79
C ARG A 90 17.77 5.26 -11.70
N GLN A 91 17.62 6.49 -11.23
CA GLN A 91 18.46 7.03 -10.17
C GLN A 91 18.30 6.20 -8.88
N GLY A 92 17.05 5.92 -8.47
CA GLY A 92 16.79 5.10 -7.28
C GLY A 92 17.36 3.68 -7.40
N VAL A 93 17.32 3.06 -8.58
CA VAL A 93 17.97 1.75 -8.82
C VAL A 93 19.49 1.87 -8.68
N GLN A 94 20.09 2.92 -9.21
CA GLN A 94 21.52 3.16 -9.07
C GLN A 94 21.92 3.31 -7.59
N ASP A 95 21.21 4.16 -6.85
CA ASP A 95 21.48 4.42 -5.43
C ASP A 95 21.38 3.13 -4.60
N LEU A 96 20.36 2.29 -4.87
CA LEU A 96 20.17 1.01 -4.18
C LEU A 96 21.28 -0.01 -4.49
N LEU A 97 21.74 -0.06 -5.74
CA LEU A 97 22.85 -0.93 -6.14
C LEU A 97 24.17 -0.48 -5.49
N GLU A 98 24.44 0.82 -5.45
CA GLU A 98 25.60 1.41 -4.79
C GLU A 98 25.60 1.10 -3.28
N GLU A 99 24.45 1.32 -2.60
CA GLU A 99 24.27 1.01 -1.18
C GLU A 99 24.50 -0.48 -0.88
N ALA A 100 24.03 -1.38 -1.76
CA ALA A 100 24.22 -2.80 -1.65
C ALA A 100 25.62 -3.28 -2.13
N SER A 101 26.48 -2.37 -2.62
CA SER A 101 27.77 -2.68 -3.23
C SER A 101 27.67 -3.69 -4.39
N LEU A 102 26.61 -3.59 -5.20
CA LEU A 102 26.35 -4.43 -6.36
C LEU A 102 26.60 -3.66 -7.65
N PRO A 103 27.22 -4.28 -8.67
CA PRO A 103 27.40 -3.65 -9.98
C PRO A 103 26.07 -3.65 -10.76
N TRP A 104 25.92 -2.72 -11.72
CA TRP A 104 24.71 -2.60 -12.53
C TRP A 104 24.32 -3.90 -13.26
N ASN A 105 25.28 -4.69 -13.70
CA ASN A 105 25.05 -5.96 -14.39
C ASN A 105 24.53 -7.08 -13.47
N ALA A 106 24.47 -6.86 -12.14
CA ALA A 106 23.79 -7.75 -11.23
C ALA A 106 22.25 -7.64 -11.30
N LEU A 107 21.71 -6.51 -11.84
CA LEU A 107 20.29 -6.30 -12.01
C LEU A 107 19.69 -7.27 -13.04
N ARG A 108 18.85 -8.19 -12.60
CA ARG A 108 18.23 -9.24 -13.43
C ARG A 108 16.89 -8.83 -14.00
N ALA A 109 16.07 -8.13 -13.23
CA ALA A 109 14.77 -7.62 -13.66
C ALA A 109 14.28 -6.52 -12.72
N VAL A 110 13.33 -5.73 -13.22
CA VAL A 110 12.58 -4.74 -12.46
C VAL A 110 11.10 -4.99 -12.65
N ALA A 111 10.29 -4.80 -11.62
CA ALA A 111 8.85 -4.72 -11.79
C ALA A 111 8.32 -3.43 -11.18
N ALA A 112 7.39 -2.77 -11.88
CA ALA A 112 6.81 -1.51 -11.47
C ALA A 112 5.29 -1.60 -11.33
N GLY A 113 4.77 -1.17 -10.18
CA GLY A 113 3.36 -0.94 -9.94
C GLY A 113 2.98 0.50 -10.26
N ALA A 114 1.86 0.69 -10.93
CA ALA A 114 1.30 2.01 -11.18
C ALA A 114 -0.20 2.01 -10.86
N PRO A 115 -0.76 3.10 -10.31
CA PRO A 115 -2.19 3.19 -10.08
C PRO A 115 -2.96 3.25 -11.40
N GLY A 116 -4.15 2.66 -11.43
CA GLY A 116 -5.06 2.68 -12.58
C GLY A 116 -4.98 1.44 -13.46
N VAL A 117 -5.68 1.46 -14.59
CA VAL A 117 -5.79 0.31 -15.50
C VAL A 117 -4.47 0.12 -16.25
N THR A 118 -3.89 -1.08 -16.11
CA THR A 118 -2.62 -1.44 -16.74
C THR A 118 -2.80 -2.66 -17.66
N ASP A 119 -2.50 -2.48 -18.95
CA ASP A 119 -2.31 -3.58 -19.90
C ASP A 119 -0.99 -4.28 -19.58
N VAL A 120 -1.07 -5.38 -18.85
CA VAL A 120 0.11 -6.12 -18.41
C VAL A 120 0.81 -6.84 -19.56
N ASP A 121 0.09 -7.16 -20.65
CA ASP A 121 0.64 -7.86 -21.81
C ASP A 121 1.48 -6.90 -22.68
N ALA A 122 0.96 -5.70 -22.95
CA ALA A 122 1.68 -4.66 -23.67
C ALA A 122 2.64 -3.85 -22.80
N GLY A 123 2.44 -3.84 -21.48
CA GLY A 123 3.21 -3.03 -20.55
C GLY A 123 2.84 -1.55 -20.57
N ILE A 124 1.55 -1.26 -20.75
CA ILE A 124 1.01 0.10 -20.94
C ILE A 124 0.11 0.47 -19.77
N VAL A 125 0.35 1.63 -19.16
CA VAL A 125 -0.62 2.24 -18.25
C VAL A 125 -1.67 2.95 -19.11
N VAL A 126 -2.84 2.33 -19.23
CA VAL A 126 -3.93 2.77 -20.10
C VAL A 126 -4.56 4.06 -19.61
N ALA A 127 -4.89 4.11 -18.33
CA ALA A 127 -5.46 5.29 -17.69
C ALA A 127 -5.28 5.25 -16.18
N THR A 128 -5.08 6.42 -15.58
CA THR A 128 -5.05 6.59 -14.14
C THR A 128 -5.66 7.93 -13.74
N SER A 129 -6.31 7.98 -12.59
CA SER A 129 -6.83 9.21 -11.99
C SER A 129 -5.81 9.87 -11.04
N TYR A 130 -4.72 9.18 -10.70
CA TYR A 130 -3.76 9.61 -9.69
C TYR A 130 -2.48 10.21 -10.26
N LEU A 131 -2.15 9.90 -11.53
CA LEU A 131 -0.99 10.45 -12.23
C LEU A 131 -1.48 11.32 -13.39
N MET A 132 -1.45 12.62 -13.20
CA MET A 132 -1.96 13.57 -14.20
C MET A 132 -1.17 13.47 -15.53
N GLY A 133 -1.90 13.33 -16.61
CA GLY A 133 -1.31 13.22 -17.96
C GLY A 133 -0.89 11.82 -18.37
N TRP A 134 -0.99 10.83 -17.49
CA TRP A 134 -0.69 9.44 -17.85
C TRP A 134 -1.89 8.81 -18.55
N ARG A 135 -1.74 8.63 -19.85
CA ARG A 135 -2.68 7.94 -20.71
C ARG A 135 -1.92 7.21 -21.78
N ASP A 136 -2.20 5.93 -21.94
CA ASP A 136 -1.54 5.06 -22.92
C ASP A 136 -0.01 5.13 -22.83
N VAL A 137 0.52 5.21 -21.58
CA VAL A 137 1.95 5.33 -21.31
C VAL A 137 2.62 3.96 -21.45
N PRO A 138 3.56 3.78 -22.41
CA PRO A 138 4.28 2.52 -22.62
C PRO A 138 5.38 2.32 -21.55
N LEU A 139 4.96 2.17 -20.28
CA LEU A 139 5.83 2.22 -19.12
C LEU A 139 6.91 1.14 -19.15
N ARG A 140 6.58 -0.11 -19.55
CA ARG A 140 7.56 -1.19 -19.70
C ARG A 140 8.67 -0.78 -20.65
N ARG A 141 8.34 -0.37 -21.87
CA ARG A 141 9.31 0.00 -22.89
C ARG A 141 10.18 1.18 -22.44
N LEU A 142 9.57 2.16 -21.79
CA LEU A 142 10.29 3.32 -21.28
C LEU A 142 11.33 2.90 -20.23
N LEU A 143 10.94 2.07 -19.29
CA LEU A 143 11.84 1.57 -18.24
C LEU A 143 12.90 0.62 -18.79
N GLU A 144 12.57 -0.30 -19.70
CA GLU A 144 13.54 -1.20 -20.34
C GLU A 144 14.62 -0.41 -21.11
N THR A 145 14.22 0.65 -21.81
CA THR A 145 15.16 1.53 -22.54
C THR A 145 16.15 2.22 -21.60
N ILE A 146 15.68 2.69 -20.45
CA ILE A 146 16.50 3.46 -19.50
C ILE A 146 17.35 2.55 -18.61
N LEU A 147 16.81 1.39 -18.22
CA LEU A 147 17.46 0.47 -17.27
C LEU A 147 18.35 -0.56 -17.97
N GLY A 148 18.08 -0.90 -19.23
CA GLY A 148 18.76 -1.99 -19.93
C GLY A 148 18.50 -3.37 -19.33
N ALA A 149 17.43 -3.52 -18.59
CA ALA A 149 17.03 -4.77 -17.92
C ALA A 149 15.57 -5.09 -18.23
N PRO A 150 15.14 -6.37 -18.14
CA PRO A 150 13.75 -6.77 -18.30
C PRO A 150 12.84 -6.08 -17.31
N VAL A 151 11.67 -5.60 -17.76
CA VAL A 151 10.69 -4.93 -16.92
C VAL A 151 9.31 -5.59 -17.04
N ALA A 152 8.67 -5.83 -15.91
CA ALA A 152 7.24 -6.11 -15.82
C ALA A 152 6.50 -4.91 -15.21
N VAL A 153 5.24 -4.72 -15.61
CA VAL A 153 4.37 -3.68 -15.03
C VAL A 153 3.02 -4.27 -14.69
N ASP A 154 2.43 -3.83 -13.58
CA ASP A 154 1.07 -4.19 -13.20
C ASP A 154 0.41 -3.01 -12.46
N ASN A 155 -0.88 -3.15 -12.19
CA ASN A 155 -1.59 -2.25 -11.30
C ASN A 155 -1.09 -2.42 -9.85
N ASP A 156 -1.04 -1.33 -9.08
CA ASP A 156 -0.55 -1.29 -7.70
C ASP A 156 -1.35 -2.21 -6.75
N VAL A 157 -2.68 -2.30 -6.92
CA VAL A 157 -3.52 -3.17 -6.09
C VAL A 157 -3.36 -4.65 -6.45
N ASN A 158 -3.15 -4.97 -7.73
CA ASN A 158 -2.80 -6.33 -8.15
C ASN A 158 -1.46 -6.76 -7.56
N LEU A 159 -0.48 -5.86 -7.54
CA LEU A 159 0.80 -6.14 -6.88
C LEU A 159 0.61 -6.34 -5.38
N ALA A 160 -0.25 -5.56 -4.71
CA ALA A 160 -0.53 -5.80 -3.30
C ALA A 160 -1.12 -7.20 -3.06
N ALA A 161 -2.04 -7.64 -3.90
CA ALA A 161 -2.56 -9.01 -3.85
C ALA A 161 -1.43 -10.05 -4.08
N HIS A 162 -0.55 -9.80 -5.05
CA HIS A 162 0.60 -10.68 -5.31
C HIS A 162 1.55 -10.76 -4.10
N GLY A 163 1.82 -9.65 -3.45
CA GLY A 163 2.61 -9.60 -2.20
C GLY A 163 1.98 -10.40 -1.07
N GLU A 164 0.68 -10.23 -0.83
CA GLU A 164 -0.07 -10.97 0.18
C GLU A 164 -0.15 -12.48 -0.11
N SER A 165 -0.22 -12.87 -1.37
CA SER A 165 -0.15 -14.27 -1.79
C SER A 165 1.23 -14.88 -1.53
N TRP A 166 2.29 -14.11 -1.73
CA TRP A 166 3.67 -14.58 -1.56
C TRP A 166 4.11 -14.65 -0.10
N ALA A 167 3.93 -13.56 0.63
CA ALA A 167 4.54 -13.37 1.96
C ALA A 167 3.58 -12.84 3.03
N GLY A 168 2.28 -12.70 2.72
CA GLY A 168 1.30 -12.07 3.59
C GLY A 168 0.16 -12.97 4.03
N ALA A 169 -1.00 -12.34 4.27
CA ALA A 169 -2.20 -12.97 4.85
C ALA A 169 -2.85 -14.02 3.94
N ALA A 170 -2.61 -13.95 2.62
CA ALA A 170 -3.15 -14.89 1.62
C ALA A 170 -2.14 -15.98 1.21
N LYS A 171 -1.02 -16.14 1.96
CA LYS A 171 -0.04 -17.17 1.63
C LYS A 171 -0.67 -18.56 1.64
N GLY A 172 -0.54 -19.27 0.50
CA GLY A 172 -1.10 -20.60 0.29
C GLY A 172 -2.59 -20.62 -0.09
N ALA A 173 -3.26 -19.47 -0.19
CA ALA A 173 -4.62 -19.38 -0.70
C ALA A 173 -4.60 -19.21 -2.23
N PRO A 174 -5.17 -20.18 -3.00
CA PRO A 174 -5.20 -20.08 -4.46
C PRO A 174 -6.22 -19.06 -4.96
N ASP A 175 -7.29 -18.83 -4.20
CA ASP A 175 -8.39 -17.95 -4.57
C ASP A 175 -8.67 -16.97 -3.43
N PHE A 176 -8.49 -15.69 -3.69
CA PHE A 176 -8.79 -14.62 -2.74
C PHE A 176 -8.94 -13.27 -3.44
N VAL A 177 -9.48 -12.30 -2.72
CA VAL A 177 -9.55 -10.91 -3.15
C VAL A 177 -8.85 -10.03 -2.12
N PHE A 178 -7.91 -9.22 -2.58
CA PHE A 178 -7.31 -8.15 -1.79
C PHE A 178 -8.08 -6.85 -2.05
N LEU A 179 -8.48 -6.14 -1.00
CA LEU A 179 -9.20 -4.87 -1.08
C LEU A 179 -8.34 -3.76 -0.51
N ALA A 180 -7.84 -2.88 -1.37
CA ALA A 180 -7.11 -1.69 -0.98
C ALA A 180 -8.10 -0.55 -0.71
N ILE A 181 -8.30 -0.17 0.55
CA ILE A 181 -9.14 0.98 0.93
C ILE A 181 -8.24 2.05 1.54
N GLY A 182 -7.93 3.06 0.75
CA GLY A 182 -7.10 4.21 1.09
C GLY A 182 -7.84 5.51 0.74
N THR A 183 -7.25 6.36 -0.10
CA THR A 183 -7.89 7.54 -0.69
C THR A 183 -9.15 7.13 -1.48
N GLY A 184 -9.00 6.12 -2.34
CA GLY A 184 -10.07 5.45 -3.06
C GLY A 184 -10.22 4.00 -2.62
N ILE A 185 -10.80 3.16 -3.49
CA ILE A 185 -10.90 1.72 -3.32
C ILE A 185 -10.63 0.98 -4.62
N GLY A 186 -9.84 -0.10 -4.53
CA GLY A 186 -9.59 -1.05 -5.60
C GLY A 186 -9.53 -2.48 -5.06
N ALA A 187 -9.60 -3.45 -5.97
CA ALA A 187 -9.42 -4.87 -5.63
C ALA A 187 -8.36 -5.52 -6.51
N GLY A 188 -7.52 -6.36 -5.91
CA GLY A 188 -6.68 -7.31 -6.61
C GLY A 188 -7.29 -8.70 -6.47
N ILE A 189 -7.63 -9.33 -7.59
CA ILE A 189 -8.30 -10.62 -7.62
C ILE A 189 -7.27 -11.69 -7.98
N VAL A 190 -7.17 -12.74 -7.17
CA VAL A 190 -6.32 -13.90 -7.44
C VAL A 190 -7.20 -15.13 -7.57
N LEU A 191 -7.09 -15.83 -8.70
CA LEU A 191 -7.82 -17.06 -9.01
C LEU A 191 -6.84 -18.13 -9.49
N ASN A 192 -6.95 -19.34 -8.94
CA ASN A 192 -6.02 -20.43 -9.23
C ASN A 192 -4.54 -20.06 -9.02
N GLY A 193 -4.26 -19.24 -7.99
CA GLY A 193 -2.92 -18.78 -7.64
C GLY A 193 -2.33 -17.73 -8.59
N ARG A 194 -3.13 -17.11 -9.46
CA ARG A 194 -2.69 -16.11 -10.44
C ARG A 194 -3.54 -14.84 -10.36
N PRO A 195 -2.94 -13.66 -10.53
CA PRO A 195 -3.69 -12.42 -10.68
C PRO A 195 -4.66 -12.51 -11.86
N PHE A 196 -5.90 -12.07 -11.61
CA PHE A 196 -6.95 -12.03 -12.63
C PHE A 196 -7.18 -10.60 -13.09
N HIS A 197 -6.70 -10.27 -14.28
CA HIS A 197 -6.77 -8.91 -14.85
C HIS A 197 -8.06 -8.67 -15.66
N GLY A 198 -8.79 -9.73 -16.04
CA GLY A 198 -9.91 -9.65 -16.98
C GLY A 198 -9.47 -9.36 -18.42
N SER A 199 -10.39 -9.42 -19.37
CA SER A 199 -10.11 -9.26 -20.80
C SER A 199 -9.70 -7.84 -21.24
N ARG A 200 -9.87 -6.85 -20.36
CA ARG A 200 -9.54 -5.44 -20.58
C ARG A 200 -8.74 -4.85 -19.44
N TRP A 201 -8.09 -5.69 -18.66
CA TRP A 201 -7.23 -5.33 -17.50
C TRP A 201 -7.91 -4.47 -16.43
N ALA A 202 -9.25 -4.41 -16.42
CA ALA A 202 -10.03 -3.61 -15.48
C ALA A 202 -10.75 -4.47 -14.41
N ALA A 203 -10.35 -5.74 -14.26
CA ALA A 203 -10.84 -6.53 -13.15
C ALA A 203 -10.36 -5.92 -11.83
N GLY A 204 -11.27 -5.80 -10.85
CA GLY A 204 -10.94 -5.18 -9.58
C GLY A 204 -11.23 -3.69 -9.47
N GLU A 205 -11.69 -3.02 -10.53
CA GLU A 205 -12.15 -1.63 -10.50
C GLU A 205 -13.50 -1.48 -9.75
N ILE A 206 -13.57 -2.05 -8.55
CA ILE A 206 -14.79 -2.12 -7.73
C ILE A 206 -15.26 -0.76 -7.21
N GLY A 207 -14.40 0.24 -7.20
CA GLY A 207 -14.78 1.61 -6.87
C GLY A 207 -15.94 2.12 -7.71
N TYR A 208 -16.08 1.62 -8.93
CA TYR A 208 -17.17 1.97 -9.86
C TYR A 208 -18.44 1.12 -9.70
N MET A 209 -18.49 0.21 -8.73
CA MET A 209 -19.74 -0.53 -8.46
C MET A 209 -20.90 0.41 -8.16
N LEU A 210 -22.04 0.16 -8.80
CA LEU A 210 -23.30 0.81 -8.46
C LEU A 210 -23.81 0.22 -7.15
N VAL A 211 -24.05 1.07 -6.18
CA VAL A 211 -24.50 0.68 -4.84
C VAL A 211 -25.65 1.58 -4.39
N PRO A 212 -26.52 1.12 -3.47
CA PRO A 212 -27.60 1.95 -2.94
C PRO A 212 -27.07 3.27 -2.35
N GLY A 213 -27.66 4.39 -2.78
CA GLY A 213 -27.23 5.73 -2.36
C GLY A 213 -26.13 6.35 -3.22
N ALA A 214 -25.58 5.63 -4.19
CA ALA A 214 -24.76 6.23 -5.24
C ALA A 214 -25.64 7.07 -6.18
N LYS A 215 -25.03 8.08 -6.82
CA LYS A 215 -25.72 8.84 -7.86
C LYS A 215 -25.96 7.95 -9.06
N ASP A 216 -27.16 8.02 -9.63
CA ASP A 216 -27.56 7.33 -10.87
C ASP A 216 -27.16 8.16 -12.10
N GLU A 217 -25.92 8.56 -12.16
CA GLU A 217 -25.35 9.33 -13.26
C GLU A 217 -24.10 8.61 -13.77
N ALA A 218 -23.84 8.78 -15.06
CA ALA A 218 -22.58 8.28 -15.64
C ALA A 218 -21.39 8.85 -14.88
N VAL A 219 -20.50 7.98 -14.45
CA VAL A 219 -19.29 8.40 -13.71
C VAL A 219 -18.38 9.12 -14.70
N GLU A 220 -18.20 10.42 -14.47
CA GLU A 220 -17.24 11.20 -15.24
C GLU A 220 -15.80 10.70 -14.93
N ARG A 221 -14.93 10.72 -15.96
CA ARG A 221 -13.53 10.37 -15.77
C ARG A 221 -12.87 11.19 -14.67
N GLY A 222 -12.16 10.51 -13.77
CA GLY A 222 -11.46 11.15 -12.66
C GLY A 222 -12.36 11.54 -11.47
N LYS A 223 -13.63 11.17 -11.51
CA LYS A 223 -14.52 11.28 -10.35
C LYS A 223 -14.68 9.91 -9.67
N PRO A 224 -14.89 9.89 -8.34
CA PRO A 224 -15.13 8.66 -7.60
C PRO A 224 -16.33 7.89 -8.16
N GLY A 225 -16.19 6.58 -8.27
CA GLY A 225 -17.31 5.68 -8.56
C GLY A 225 -18.30 5.61 -7.40
N GLY A 226 -19.39 4.87 -7.60
CA GLY A 226 -20.47 4.76 -6.62
C GLY A 226 -20.01 4.20 -5.27
N LEU A 227 -19.29 3.09 -5.28
CA LEU A 227 -18.75 2.47 -4.06
C LEU A 227 -17.63 3.33 -3.47
N GLU A 228 -16.70 3.83 -4.29
CA GLU A 228 -15.60 4.68 -3.84
C GLU A 228 -16.09 5.95 -3.14
N GLY A 229 -17.14 6.57 -3.64
CA GLY A 229 -17.75 7.74 -3.04
C GLY A 229 -18.38 7.50 -1.65
N ILE A 230 -18.52 6.22 -1.25
CA ILE A 230 -19.09 5.84 0.04
C ILE A 230 -18.01 5.34 1.00
N ILE A 231 -17.11 4.47 0.54
CA ILE A 231 -16.14 3.79 1.42
C ILE A 231 -14.68 4.16 1.14
N GLY A 232 -14.38 4.85 0.06
CA GLY A 232 -13.06 5.46 -0.13
C GLY A 232 -12.83 6.59 0.88
N GLY A 233 -11.58 6.83 1.25
CA GLY A 233 -11.24 7.82 2.27
C GLY A 233 -11.77 9.23 1.96
N GLU A 234 -11.70 9.66 0.69
CA GLU A 234 -12.25 10.96 0.26
C GLU A 234 -13.80 10.97 0.31
N GLY A 235 -14.44 9.84 -0.03
CA GLY A 235 -15.87 9.67 0.09
C GLY A 235 -16.36 9.78 1.53
N ILE A 236 -15.66 9.12 2.46
CA ILE A 236 -15.92 9.19 3.91
C ILE A 236 -15.77 10.63 4.42
N LYS A 237 -14.70 11.32 4.05
CA LYS A 237 -14.47 12.74 4.42
C LYS A 237 -15.58 13.65 3.88
N ALA A 238 -16.02 13.43 2.66
CA ALA A 238 -17.12 14.21 2.07
C ALA A 238 -18.45 13.98 2.80
N GLN A 239 -18.73 12.74 3.21
CA GLN A 239 -19.91 12.41 4.02
C GLN A 239 -19.82 13.03 5.41
N TRP A 240 -18.64 12.97 6.05
CA TRP A 240 -18.38 13.60 7.34
C TRP A 240 -18.68 15.11 7.31
N LYS A 241 -18.11 15.85 6.35
CA LYS A 241 -18.36 17.29 6.21
C LYS A 241 -19.85 17.62 6.08
N ARG A 242 -20.62 16.78 5.38
CA ARG A 242 -22.07 16.96 5.23
C ARG A 242 -22.82 16.76 6.55
N LEU A 243 -22.49 15.69 7.31
CA LEU A 243 -23.09 15.41 8.62
C LEU A 243 -22.66 16.45 9.66
N TRP A 244 -21.40 16.83 9.67
CA TRP A 244 -20.85 17.83 10.57
C TRP A 244 -21.64 19.15 10.51
N ARG A 245 -22.01 19.61 9.30
CA ARG A 245 -22.82 20.82 9.09
C ARG A 245 -24.24 20.73 9.63
N GLN A 246 -24.74 19.52 9.85
CA GLN A 246 -26.06 19.31 10.47
C GLN A 246 -25.98 19.39 12.01
N GLY A 247 -24.80 19.42 12.57
CA GLY A 247 -24.56 19.44 14.01
C GLY A 247 -24.63 18.05 14.65
N GLY A 248 -24.57 18.01 15.97
CA GLY A 248 -24.65 16.76 16.73
C GLY A 248 -23.30 16.07 16.96
N THR A 249 -22.20 16.75 16.68
CA THR A 249 -20.82 16.34 17.00
C THR A 249 -20.02 17.50 17.55
N THR A 250 -19.04 17.18 18.40
CA THR A 250 -18.02 18.12 18.91
C THR A 250 -16.67 17.97 18.22
N LEU A 251 -16.55 17.00 17.31
CA LEU A 251 -15.34 16.74 16.56
C LEU A 251 -15.11 17.80 15.47
N PRO A 252 -13.84 18.03 15.03
CA PRO A 252 -13.52 18.97 13.97
C PRO A 252 -14.14 18.63 12.61
N GLU A 253 -14.36 19.65 11.76
CA GLU A 253 -14.86 19.44 10.39
C GLU A 253 -13.85 18.69 9.50
N ASN A 254 -12.56 19.00 9.66
CA ASN A 254 -11.52 18.49 8.78
C ASN A 254 -10.80 17.30 9.44
N LEU A 255 -11.41 16.12 9.34
CA LEU A 255 -10.84 14.86 9.80
C LEU A 255 -10.49 13.94 8.63
N MET A 256 -9.46 13.13 8.82
CA MET A 256 -9.19 11.99 7.95
C MET A 256 -10.21 10.86 8.23
N ALA A 257 -10.40 9.97 7.26
CA ALA A 257 -11.36 8.87 7.40
C ALA A 257 -11.07 7.99 8.65
N THR A 258 -9.80 7.75 8.96
CA THR A 258 -9.40 7.01 10.16
C THR A 258 -9.74 7.75 11.46
N GLU A 259 -9.53 9.05 11.51
CA GLU A 259 -9.88 9.89 12.67
C GLU A 259 -11.40 9.95 12.90
N ILE A 260 -12.19 9.89 11.82
CA ILE A 260 -13.67 9.77 11.93
C ILE A 260 -14.04 8.43 12.57
N PHE A 261 -13.36 7.35 12.19
CA PHE A 261 -13.60 6.03 12.80
C PHE A 261 -13.10 5.96 14.25
N ASP A 262 -12.02 6.63 14.59
CA ASP A 262 -11.60 6.84 15.99
C ASP A 262 -12.66 7.58 16.78
N GLY A 263 -13.26 8.63 16.21
CA GLY A 263 -14.40 9.33 16.80
C GLY A 263 -15.60 8.42 17.06
N ALA A 264 -15.90 7.51 16.12
CA ALA A 264 -16.96 6.53 16.26
C ALA A 264 -16.70 5.55 17.43
N MET A 265 -15.46 5.10 17.60
CA MET A 265 -15.04 4.28 18.74
C MET A 265 -15.17 5.02 20.08
N ASN A 266 -14.95 6.33 20.07
CA ASN A 266 -15.09 7.20 21.23
C ASN A 266 -16.53 7.67 21.49
N GLY A 267 -17.50 7.12 20.74
CA GLY A 267 -18.93 7.32 21.01
C GLY A 267 -19.56 8.51 20.29
N ASP A 268 -18.86 9.19 19.34
CA ASP A 268 -19.47 10.27 18.56
C ASP A 268 -20.59 9.71 17.67
N PRO A 269 -21.83 10.20 17.80
CA PRO A 269 -22.96 9.61 17.10
C PRO A 269 -22.93 9.81 15.58
N GLN A 270 -22.39 10.94 15.10
CA GLN A 270 -22.30 11.20 13.65
C GLN A 270 -21.21 10.33 13.01
N ALA A 271 -20.10 10.15 13.69
CA ALA A 271 -19.02 9.27 13.24
C ALA A 271 -19.47 7.79 13.25
N GLN A 272 -20.29 7.37 14.22
CA GLN A 272 -20.88 6.03 14.24
C GLN A 272 -21.81 5.78 13.04
N ILE A 273 -22.58 6.76 12.61
CA ILE A 273 -23.42 6.64 11.41
C ILE A 273 -22.54 6.34 10.19
N ILE A 274 -21.45 7.09 10.01
CA ILE A 274 -20.53 6.90 8.88
C ILE A 274 -19.87 5.53 8.94
N LEU A 275 -19.36 5.12 10.11
CA LEU A 275 -18.75 3.82 10.30
C LEU A 275 -19.71 2.67 9.92
N GLN A 276 -20.95 2.72 10.41
CA GLN A 276 -21.94 1.68 10.13
C GLN A 276 -22.35 1.64 8.66
N GLN A 277 -22.51 2.80 8.02
CA GLN A 277 -22.80 2.88 6.58
C GLN A 277 -21.64 2.32 5.74
N SER A 278 -20.41 2.71 6.04
CA SER A 278 -19.21 2.24 5.34
C SER A 278 -19.03 0.73 5.50
N ALA A 279 -19.14 0.22 6.73
CA ALA A 279 -19.02 -1.21 7.02
C ALA A 279 -20.10 -2.05 6.34
N ARG A 280 -21.36 -1.60 6.37
CA ARG A 280 -22.46 -2.28 5.70
C ARG A 280 -22.24 -2.34 4.18
N MET A 281 -21.78 -1.25 3.59
CA MET A 281 -21.55 -1.18 2.15
C MET A 281 -20.37 -2.04 1.72
N LEU A 282 -19.27 -2.02 2.50
CA LEU A 282 -18.12 -2.89 2.29
C LEU A 282 -18.51 -4.36 2.39
N ALA A 283 -19.27 -4.72 3.43
CA ALA A 283 -19.78 -6.08 3.60
C ALA A 283 -20.66 -6.52 2.43
N ALA A 284 -21.52 -5.64 1.91
CA ALA A 284 -22.36 -5.95 0.75
C ALA A 284 -21.52 -6.18 -0.52
N ALA A 285 -20.50 -5.37 -0.76
CA ALA A 285 -19.58 -5.55 -1.88
C ALA A 285 -18.84 -6.89 -1.77
N ILE A 286 -18.28 -7.21 -0.60
CA ILE A 286 -17.59 -8.47 -0.32
C ILE A 286 -18.53 -9.66 -0.54
N TYR A 287 -19.73 -9.62 0.04
CA TYR A 287 -20.72 -10.68 -0.10
C TYR A 287 -21.09 -10.94 -1.57
N ASN A 288 -21.36 -9.88 -2.33
CA ASN A 288 -21.69 -10.00 -3.75
C ASN A 288 -20.52 -10.59 -4.56
N MET A 289 -19.27 -10.14 -4.30
CA MET A 289 -18.10 -10.73 -4.93
C MET A 289 -17.93 -12.20 -4.56
N THR A 290 -18.20 -12.61 -3.32
CA THR A 290 -18.18 -14.02 -2.92
C THR A 290 -19.15 -14.86 -3.75
N LEU A 291 -20.35 -14.37 -4.00
CA LEU A 291 -21.35 -15.08 -4.80
C LEU A 291 -20.98 -15.19 -6.28
N VAL A 292 -20.27 -14.20 -6.82
CA VAL A 292 -19.86 -14.16 -8.25
C VAL A 292 -18.57 -14.94 -8.50
N LEU A 293 -17.55 -14.74 -7.63
CA LEU A 293 -16.21 -15.33 -7.81
C LEU A 293 -16.03 -16.64 -7.08
N ASN A 294 -16.91 -16.94 -6.12
CA ASN A 294 -16.78 -18.07 -5.19
C ASN A 294 -15.44 -18.08 -4.42
N CYS A 295 -14.89 -16.89 -4.13
CA CYS A 295 -13.66 -16.75 -3.37
C CYS A 295 -13.94 -16.83 -1.86
N PRO A 296 -13.22 -17.69 -1.11
CA PRO A 296 -13.45 -17.89 0.32
C PRO A 296 -12.69 -16.91 1.22
N LEU A 297 -11.78 -16.11 0.67
CA LEU A 297 -10.90 -15.24 1.45
C LEU A 297 -10.89 -13.82 0.89
N PHE A 298 -11.05 -12.84 1.79
CA PHE A 298 -10.87 -11.43 1.51
C PHE A 298 -9.83 -10.85 2.46
N VAL A 299 -8.89 -10.10 1.91
CA VAL A 299 -7.82 -9.42 2.67
C VAL A 299 -8.01 -7.92 2.55
N LEU A 300 -8.21 -7.23 3.67
CA LEU A 300 -8.32 -5.77 3.71
C LEU A 300 -6.94 -5.14 3.88
N GLY A 301 -6.60 -4.26 2.98
CA GLY A 301 -5.42 -3.42 3.02
C GLY A 301 -5.76 -1.94 2.84
N GLY A 302 -4.71 -1.11 2.80
CA GLY A 302 -4.85 0.33 2.78
C GLY A 302 -5.20 0.91 4.17
N ARG A 303 -4.89 2.17 4.36
CA ARG A 303 -4.97 2.81 5.69
C ARG A 303 -6.38 2.81 6.28
N VAL A 304 -7.41 2.99 5.45
CA VAL A 304 -8.81 2.96 5.85
C VAL A 304 -9.29 1.53 6.08
N GLY A 305 -8.96 0.59 5.16
CA GLY A 305 -9.35 -0.82 5.24
C GLY A 305 -8.75 -1.56 6.43
N MET A 306 -7.57 -1.14 6.87
CA MET A 306 -6.88 -1.71 8.04
C MET A 306 -7.42 -1.21 9.38
N HIS A 307 -8.31 -0.20 9.38
CA HIS A 307 -8.83 0.37 10.62
C HIS A 307 -9.66 -0.65 11.42
N PRO A 308 -9.36 -0.88 12.72
CA PRO A 308 -10.02 -1.91 13.52
C PRO A 308 -11.54 -1.80 13.53
N ALA A 309 -12.07 -0.59 13.73
CA ALA A 309 -13.51 -0.37 13.80
C ALA A 309 -14.23 -0.73 12.48
N LEU A 310 -13.65 -0.40 11.33
CA LEU A 310 -14.22 -0.75 10.04
C LEU A 310 -14.19 -2.27 9.83
N PHE A 311 -13.06 -2.90 10.15
CA PHE A 311 -12.90 -4.35 10.05
C PHE A 311 -13.96 -5.10 10.88
N GLU A 312 -14.05 -4.82 12.18
CA GLU A 312 -14.97 -5.48 13.09
C GLU A 312 -16.44 -5.22 12.74
N ALA A 313 -16.77 -3.98 12.33
CA ALA A 313 -18.14 -3.66 11.92
C ALA A 313 -18.51 -4.39 10.61
N THR A 314 -17.58 -4.52 9.66
CA THR A 314 -17.77 -5.27 8.41
C THR A 314 -17.96 -6.76 8.69
N GLU A 315 -17.13 -7.34 9.53
CA GLU A 315 -17.19 -8.75 9.94
C GLU A 315 -18.56 -9.10 10.56
N ARG A 316 -19.09 -8.26 11.47
CA ARG A 316 -20.43 -8.44 12.04
C ARG A 316 -21.56 -8.46 10.99
N PHE A 317 -21.46 -7.69 9.92
CA PHE A 317 -22.43 -7.76 8.82
C PHE A 317 -22.28 -9.06 8.03
N LEU A 318 -21.05 -9.45 7.71
CA LEU A 318 -20.76 -10.66 6.95
C LEU A 318 -21.20 -11.93 7.69
N GLU A 319 -20.99 -12.03 9.01
CA GLU A 319 -21.46 -13.14 9.84
C GLU A 319 -22.98 -13.37 9.70
N ARG A 320 -23.77 -12.31 9.59
CA ARG A 320 -25.21 -12.40 9.41
C ARG A 320 -25.61 -12.88 8.00
N TRP A 321 -24.80 -12.58 6.97
CA TRP A 321 -25.14 -12.82 5.58
C TRP A 321 -24.50 -14.06 5.00
N SER A 322 -23.36 -14.50 5.53
CA SER A 322 -22.50 -15.51 4.92
C SER A 322 -22.94 -16.96 5.14
N ALA A 323 -24.09 -17.22 5.72
CA ALA A 323 -24.59 -18.59 5.99
C ALA A 323 -24.63 -19.49 4.73
N ARG A 324 -24.78 -18.93 3.53
CA ARG A 324 -24.81 -19.66 2.25
C ARG A 324 -23.45 -19.67 1.51
N ALA A 325 -22.57 -18.74 1.85
CA ALA A 325 -21.26 -18.58 1.22
C ALA A 325 -20.25 -18.21 2.31
N PRO A 326 -19.75 -19.20 3.07
CA PRO A 326 -18.81 -18.94 4.15
C PRO A 326 -17.54 -18.29 3.57
N LEU A 327 -17.12 -17.20 4.17
CA LEU A 327 -15.92 -16.47 3.80
C LEU A 327 -15.10 -16.10 5.04
N ARG A 328 -13.84 -15.85 4.83
CA ARG A 328 -12.92 -15.32 5.84
C ARG A 328 -12.51 -13.91 5.47
N LEU A 329 -12.59 -13.01 6.43
CA LEU A 329 -12.04 -11.67 6.32
C LEU A 329 -10.72 -11.62 7.10
N MET A 330 -9.68 -11.08 6.49
CA MET A 330 -8.38 -10.90 7.14
C MET A 330 -7.85 -9.49 6.90
N ARG A 331 -7.01 -9.00 7.80
CA ARG A 331 -6.24 -7.79 7.54
C ARG A 331 -4.95 -8.15 6.80
N SER A 332 -4.49 -7.25 5.96
CA SER A 332 -3.18 -7.35 5.31
C SER A 332 -2.08 -7.60 6.35
N ALA A 333 -1.24 -8.58 6.11
CA ALA A 333 -0.09 -8.86 6.93
C ALA A 333 1.12 -7.98 6.53
N LEU A 334 1.17 -7.55 5.28
CA LEU A 334 2.24 -6.68 4.76
C LEU A 334 1.95 -5.19 4.94
N GLY A 335 0.69 -4.81 5.18
CA GLY A 335 0.29 -3.42 5.40
C GLY A 335 0.66 -2.51 4.23
N GLU A 336 1.39 -1.45 4.51
CA GLU A 336 1.83 -0.47 3.49
C GLU A 336 2.91 -1.05 2.54
N ASP A 337 3.54 -2.16 2.88
CA ASP A 337 4.56 -2.80 2.05
C ASP A 337 3.98 -3.76 1.00
N ALA A 338 2.68 -4.03 1.01
CA ALA A 338 2.07 -5.06 0.16
C ALA A 338 2.35 -4.84 -1.33
N GLN A 339 2.20 -3.60 -1.84
CA GLN A 339 2.48 -3.25 -3.24
C GLN A 339 3.96 -3.47 -3.58
N LEU A 340 4.84 -2.96 -2.73
CA LEU A 340 6.28 -3.04 -2.96
C LEU A 340 6.80 -4.48 -2.93
N MET A 341 6.31 -5.29 -1.98
CA MET A 341 6.65 -6.71 -1.90
C MET A 341 6.09 -7.51 -3.09
N GLY A 342 4.90 -7.15 -3.57
CA GLY A 342 4.35 -7.72 -4.79
C GLY A 342 5.17 -7.35 -6.03
N ALA A 343 5.66 -6.13 -6.11
CA ALA A 343 6.58 -5.71 -7.18
C ALA A 343 7.90 -6.49 -7.13
N VAL A 344 8.48 -6.69 -5.94
CA VAL A 344 9.67 -7.56 -5.78
C VAL A 344 9.38 -8.97 -6.27
N ARG A 345 8.23 -9.54 -5.90
CA ARG A 345 7.85 -10.89 -6.35
C ARG A 345 7.70 -10.96 -7.87
N LEU A 346 7.01 -9.99 -8.49
CA LEU A 346 6.85 -9.93 -9.94
C LEU A 346 8.20 -9.79 -10.66
N ALA A 347 9.14 -9.02 -10.10
CA ALA A 347 10.48 -8.89 -10.64
C ALA A 347 11.26 -10.22 -10.58
N LEU A 348 11.13 -11.00 -9.50
CA LEU A 348 11.69 -12.34 -9.38
C LEU A 348 11.11 -13.30 -10.44
N ASP A 349 9.79 -13.29 -10.62
CA ASP A 349 9.13 -14.11 -11.63
C ASP A 349 9.60 -13.74 -13.05
N THR A 350 9.78 -12.44 -13.32
CA THR A 350 10.28 -11.92 -14.61
C THR A 350 11.72 -12.37 -14.88
N ALA A 351 12.58 -12.33 -13.87
CA ALA A 351 13.97 -12.80 -13.98
C ALA A 351 14.04 -14.31 -14.26
N ASN A 352 13.22 -15.10 -13.57
CA ASN A 352 13.20 -16.57 -13.71
C ASN A 352 12.66 -17.03 -15.07
N LEU A 353 11.64 -16.37 -15.61
CA LEU A 353 11.10 -16.69 -16.94
C LEU A 353 12.15 -16.54 -18.05
N ARG A 354 13.00 -15.52 -17.97
CA ARG A 354 14.06 -15.31 -18.98
C ARG A 354 15.22 -16.30 -18.83
N SER A 355 15.58 -16.70 -17.63
CA SER A 355 16.61 -17.73 -17.45
C SER A 355 16.20 -19.07 -18.06
N THR A 356 14.91 -19.43 -18.00
CA THR A 356 14.39 -20.66 -18.62
C THR A 356 14.37 -20.59 -20.15
N LEU A 357 14.09 -19.43 -20.73
CA LEU A 357 14.07 -19.25 -22.20
C LEU A 357 15.48 -19.23 -22.80
N SER A 358 16.48 -18.70 -22.09
CA SER A 358 17.87 -18.66 -22.55
C SER A 358 18.58 -20.02 -22.53
N ILE A 359 18.09 -20.98 -21.74
CA ILE A 359 18.63 -22.37 -21.69
C ILE A 359 18.08 -23.22 -22.84
N GLY A 360 16.95 -22.82 -23.43
CA GLY A 360 16.25 -23.57 -24.48
C GLY A 360 16.73 -23.33 -25.93
N GLU A 361 17.62 -22.42 -26.21
CA GLU A 361 18.18 -22.24 -27.56
C GLU A 361 19.29 -23.29 -27.80
N PRO A 362 19.09 -24.28 -28.72
CA PRO A 362 20.16 -25.18 -29.08
C PRO A 362 21.24 -24.39 -29.81
N SER A 363 22.47 -24.45 -29.29
CA SER A 363 23.65 -23.90 -29.95
C SER A 363 23.69 -24.41 -31.39
N SER A 364 23.35 -23.58 -32.36
CA SER A 364 23.59 -23.85 -33.77
C SER A 364 25.12 -23.80 -34.00
N LYS A 365 25.77 -24.93 -33.83
CA LYS A 365 27.14 -25.11 -34.33
C LYS A 365 27.08 -25.07 -35.81
N LYS A 366 27.65 -24.02 -36.41
CA LYS A 366 28.23 -24.07 -37.74
C LYS A 366 29.67 -24.50 -37.66
#